data_96c2483cb00601790d6df414c47fd58f
#
_entry.id   96c2483cb00601790d6df414c47fd58f
#
_cell.length_a   1.000
_cell.length_b   1.000
_cell.length_c   1.000
_cell.angle_alpha   90.00
_cell.angle_beta   90.00
_cell.angle_gamma   90.00
#
_symmetry.space_group_name_H-M   'P 1'
#
loop_
_entity.id
_entity.type
_entity.pdbx_description
1 polymer ?
#
loop_
_entity_poly.entity_id
_entity_poly.type
_entity_poly.pdbx_seq_one_letter_code
_entity_poly.pdbx_strand_id
1 'polypeptide(L)'
;MKSFRRQFTRILLAQICCIALVLSLTATALAAVSRDLGVDVSVYDGASGVSQTSWNQMRAEGKHFAFIKASEGLTGPDDTTMPANMTRATAAGLLAGVYHVAHAENRPTTTGAIQEADHFLSFSGAFIGPGRLRPVLDLEQNNTVLTTTALTDWIIAFCNEIVAQRGAGAVPIIYLGRASANNEVDNRLANYDFWLAYPTNVDVSTSAPPPTMSYPHPIGVFSNWAFWQYSWTGVSGGLNNLDLNVCHSEYKTLSSFLIPAPPGGFSLKNLSLASGGIHFSFTNVPGAYFTILSSTNALLPLSNWMVSGPALEGPSGIFQFTETNAASSTRRFYRARSP
;
A
#
# COMPACT_ATOMS: atom_id res chain seq x y z
N MET A 1 42.87 -34.02 -53.93
CA MET A 1 42.25 -32.64 -53.85
C MET A 1 40.75 -32.60 -53.62
N LYS A 2 39.93 -33.48 -54.14
CA LYS A 2 38.45 -33.46 -53.96
C LYS A 2 37.99 -33.82 -52.52
N SER A 3 38.75 -34.64 -51.77
CA SER A 3 38.37 -35.09 -50.40
C SER A 3 38.60 -33.97 -49.37
N PHE A 4 39.65 -33.19 -49.52
CA PHE A 4 40.00 -32.12 -48.58
C PHE A 4 39.01 -30.96 -48.59
N ARG A 5 38.46 -30.60 -49.76
CA ARG A 5 37.41 -29.55 -49.87
C ARG A 5 36.10 -29.92 -49.20
N ARG A 6 35.72 -31.21 -49.26
CA ARG A 6 34.45 -31.64 -48.59
C ARG A 6 34.52 -31.63 -47.06
N GLN A 7 35.70 -31.88 -46.53
CA GLN A 7 35.89 -31.83 -45.07
C GLN A 7 35.87 -30.38 -44.50
N PHE A 8 36.50 -29.46 -45.22
CA PHE A 8 36.52 -28.04 -44.88
C PHE A 8 35.13 -27.39 -44.93
N THR A 9 34.32 -27.74 -45.92
CA THR A 9 32.96 -27.24 -46.05
C THR A 9 32.03 -27.78 -44.95
N ARG A 10 32.24 -29.03 -44.48
CA ARG A 10 31.47 -29.57 -43.38
C ARG A 10 31.83 -28.97 -42.02
N ILE A 11 33.08 -28.68 -41.78
CA ILE A 11 33.54 -28.02 -40.55
C ILE A 11 33.06 -26.58 -40.50
N LEU A 12 33.10 -25.85 -41.61
CA LEU A 12 32.64 -24.47 -41.70
C LEU A 12 31.10 -24.37 -41.51
N LEU A 13 30.31 -25.29 -42.11
CA LEU A 13 28.88 -25.37 -41.91
C LEU A 13 28.49 -25.73 -40.47
N ALA A 14 29.24 -26.63 -39.82
CA ALA A 14 29.00 -27.00 -38.42
C ALA A 14 29.29 -25.82 -37.46
N GLN A 15 30.36 -25.05 -37.74
CA GLN A 15 30.67 -23.87 -36.92
C GLN A 15 29.66 -22.73 -37.16
N ILE A 16 29.17 -22.52 -38.35
CA ILE A 16 28.13 -21.51 -38.66
C ILE A 16 26.79 -21.91 -37.97
N CYS A 17 26.43 -23.20 -38.02
CA CYS A 17 25.23 -23.68 -37.29
C CYS A 17 25.36 -23.55 -35.76
N CYS A 18 26.53 -23.82 -35.20
CA CYS A 18 26.75 -23.64 -33.74
C CYS A 18 26.73 -22.14 -33.34
N ILE A 19 27.29 -21.25 -34.16
CA ILE A 19 27.24 -19.80 -33.89
C ILE A 19 25.81 -19.26 -34.06
N ALA A 20 25.04 -19.74 -35.06
CA ALA A 20 23.64 -19.37 -35.24
C ALA A 20 22.77 -19.91 -34.08
N LEU A 21 23.07 -21.10 -33.52
CA LEU A 21 22.34 -21.67 -32.38
C LEU A 21 22.69 -20.98 -31.06
N VAL A 22 23.94 -20.52 -30.88
CA VAL A 22 24.33 -19.74 -29.70
C VAL A 22 23.81 -18.32 -29.76
N LEU A 23 23.67 -17.71 -30.94
CA LEU A 23 23.06 -16.37 -31.09
C LEU A 23 21.54 -16.40 -30.97
N SER A 24 20.88 -17.53 -31.18
CA SER A 24 19.43 -17.68 -30.97
C SER A 24 19.03 -17.96 -29.51
N LEU A 25 19.98 -18.26 -28.62
CA LEU A 25 19.75 -18.58 -27.21
C LEU A 25 19.95 -17.37 -26.27
N THR A 26 20.34 -16.20 -26.77
CA THR A 26 20.57 -15.02 -25.93
C THR A 26 19.53 -13.90 -26.08
N ALA A 27 18.50 -14.12 -26.89
CA ALA A 27 17.32 -13.26 -26.84
C ALA A 27 16.27 -13.87 -25.91
N THR A 28 16.60 -14.02 -24.64
CA THR A 28 15.56 -13.93 -23.62
C THR A 28 15.05 -12.51 -23.72
N ALA A 29 13.98 -12.31 -24.48
CA ALA A 29 13.20 -11.11 -24.36
C ALA A 29 12.87 -11.01 -22.87
N LEU A 30 13.50 -10.05 -22.16
CA LEU A 30 12.98 -9.63 -20.85
C LEU A 30 11.52 -9.30 -21.13
N ALA A 31 10.64 -10.16 -20.63
CA ALA A 31 9.22 -9.89 -20.70
C ALA A 31 9.02 -8.50 -20.11
N ALA A 32 8.47 -7.60 -20.90
CA ALA A 32 8.17 -6.25 -20.42
C ALA A 32 7.30 -6.40 -19.16
N VAL A 33 7.76 -5.88 -18.05
CA VAL A 33 7.00 -5.91 -16.81
C VAL A 33 5.82 -4.98 -16.99
N SER A 34 4.61 -5.54 -17.01
CA SER A 34 3.39 -4.74 -17.03
C SER A 34 3.27 -4.03 -15.68
N ARG A 35 3.36 -2.70 -15.69
CA ARG A 35 3.14 -1.87 -14.51
C ARG A 35 1.67 -1.50 -14.39
N ASP A 36 1.19 -1.47 -13.15
CA ASP A 36 -0.16 -0.99 -12.89
C ASP A 36 -0.21 0.53 -13.04
N LEU A 37 -1.06 1.01 -13.96
CA LEU A 37 -1.31 2.42 -14.16
C LEU A 37 -2.50 2.88 -13.34
N GLY A 38 -2.49 4.15 -12.94
CA GLY A 38 -3.56 4.75 -12.15
C GLY A 38 -3.74 6.23 -12.41
N VAL A 39 -4.66 6.81 -11.68
CA VAL A 39 -4.96 8.24 -11.68
C VAL A 39 -5.10 8.72 -10.25
N ASP A 40 -4.94 10.03 -10.02
CA ASP A 40 -5.51 10.65 -8.83
C ASP A 40 -6.46 11.76 -9.25
N VAL A 41 -7.49 11.96 -8.43
CA VAL A 41 -8.61 12.85 -8.74
C VAL A 41 -9.10 13.62 -7.52
N SER A 42 -9.71 14.76 -7.80
CA SER A 42 -10.34 15.64 -6.84
C SER A 42 -11.63 16.24 -7.40
N VAL A 43 -12.22 17.18 -6.68
CA VAL A 43 -13.37 17.97 -7.14
C VAL A 43 -13.07 18.73 -8.44
N TYR A 44 -11.81 19.04 -8.72
CA TYR A 44 -11.41 19.76 -9.94
C TYR A 44 -11.59 18.92 -11.22
N ASP A 45 -11.66 17.60 -11.11
CA ASP A 45 -11.89 16.69 -12.24
C ASP A 45 -13.38 16.49 -12.57
N GLY A 46 -14.25 17.13 -11.78
CA GLY A 46 -15.69 17.12 -12.00
C GLY A 46 -16.48 17.55 -10.78
N ALA A 47 -17.21 18.62 -10.87
CA ALA A 47 -17.98 19.22 -9.76
C ALA A 47 -18.99 18.27 -9.07
N SER A 48 -19.38 17.18 -9.73
CA SER A 48 -20.22 16.10 -9.18
C SER A 48 -19.45 14.78 -9.08
N GLY A 49 -18.13 14.84 -9.12
CA GLY A 49 -17.22 13.71 -9.26
C GLY A 49 -17.16 13.18 -10.68
N VAL A 50 -16.14 12.40 -10.96
CA VAL A 50 -15.93 11.71 -12.24
C VAL A 50 -17.09 10.76 -12.53
N SER A 51 -17.59 10.77 -13.76
CA SER A 51 -18.76 9.96 -14.14
C SER A 51 -18.45 8.45 -14.11
N GLN A 52 -19.48 7.61 -13.93
CA GLN A 52 -19.29 6.15 -14.02
C GLN A 52 -18.79 5.73 -15.40
N THR A 53 -19.23 6.41 -16.45
CA THR A 53 -18.77 6.15 -17.83
C THR A 53 -17.26 6.41 -17.95
N SER A 54 -16.79 7.53 -17.42
CA SER A 54 -15.36 7.87 -17.42
C SER A 54 -14.53 6.85 -16.61
N TRP A 55 -14.99 6.43 -15.43
CA TRP A 55 -14.33 5.39 -14.65
C TRP A 55 -14.24 4.05 -15.41
N ASN A 56 -15.34 3.64 -16.05
CA ASN A 56 -15.36 2.41 -16.87
C ASN A 56 -14.38 2.51 -18.05
N GLN A 57 -14.30 3.69 -18.68
CA GLN A 57 -13.37 3.94 -19.78
C GLN A 57 -11.92 3.93 -19.28
N MET A 58 -11.59 4.57 -18.16
CA MET A 58 -10.27 4.50 -17.52
C MET A 58 -9.85 3.05 -17.27
N ARG A 59 -10.77 2.22 -16.77
CA ARG A 59 -10.52 0.80 -16.58
C ARG A 59 -10.23 0.07 -17.88
N ALA A 60 -10.99 0.35 -18.93
CA ALA A 60 -10.78 -0.20 -20.27
C ALA A 60 -9.46 0.26 -20.89
N GLU A 61 -9.00 1.47 -20.56
CA GLU A 61 -7.70 2.03 -20.95
C GLU A 61 -6.52 1.50 -20.11
N GLY A 62 -6.75 0.52 -19.24
CA GLY A 62 -5.71 -0.13 -18.44
C GLY A 62 -5.35 0.57 -17.12
N LYS A 63 -6.19 1.46 -16.61
CA LYS A 63 -6.03 1.99 -15.26
C LYS A 63 -6.50 0.94 -14.25
N HIS A 64 -5.69 0.66 -13.24
CA HIS A 64 -5.93 -0.37 -12.25
C HIS A 64 -6.20 0.21 -10.86
N PHE A 65 -5.78 1.44 -10.60
CA PHE A 65 -5.96 2.08 -9.30
C PHE A 65 -6.29 3.57 -9.42
N ALA A 66 -6.84 4.11 -8.32
CA ALA A 66 -7.09 5.53 -8.17
C ALA A 66 -6.84 5.99 -6.73
N PHE A 67 -6.22 7.17 -6.56
CA PHE A 67 -6.25 7.91 -5.31
C PHE A 67 -7.22 9.09 -5.44
N ILE A 68 -8.01 9.34 -4.40
CA ILE A 68 -9.14 10.28 -4.44
C ILE A 68 -8.99 11.27 -3.27
N LYS A 69 -8.92 12.56 -3.57
CA LYS A 69 -8.88 13.60 -2.53
C LYS A 69 -10.06 13.46 -1.59
N ALA A 70 -9.80 13.55 -0.29
CA ALA A 70 -10.85 13.53 0.71
C ALA A 70 -10.93 14.84 1.46
N SER A 71 -9.82 15.37 1.94
CA SER A 71 -9.80 16.56 2.79
C SER A 71 -8.49 17.31 2.65
N GLU A 72 -8.46 18.55 3.20
CA GLU A 72 -7.30 19.42 3.15
C GLU A 72 -7.18 20.20 4.46
N GLY A 73 -6.02 20.15 5.11
CA GLY A 73 -5.77 20.81 6.38
C GLY A 73 -6.78 20.44 7.45
N LEU A 74 -6.97 21.32 8.43
CA LEU A 74 -7.99 21.16 9.47
C LEU A 74 -9.33 21.84 9.11
N THR A 75 -9.30 22.85 8.27
CA THR A 75 -10.45 23.69 7.93
C THR A 75 -10.56 23.97 6.44
N GLY A 76 -9.69 23.35 5.64
CA GLY A 76 -9.70 23.45 4.18
C GLY A 76 -10.92 22.75 3.57
N PRO A 77 -11.18 22.95 2.29
CA PRO A 77 -12.36 22.33 1.70
C PRO A 77 -12.23 20.82 1.67
N ASP A 78 -13.17 20.13 2.32
CA ASP A 78 -13.35 18.71 2.13
C ASP A 78 -13.86 18.44 0.72
N ASP A 79 -13.35 17.40 0.08
CA ASP A 79 -13.77 17.02 -1.26
C ASP A 79 -15.11 16.28 -1.22
N THR A 80 -16.17 17.03 -1.40
CA THR A 80 -17.55 16.48 -1.37
C THR A 80 -17.81 15.45 -2.47
N THR A 81 -16.96 15.34 -3.49
CA THR A 81 -17.07 14.35 -4.57
C THR A 81 -16.43 13.00 -4.20
N MET A 82 -15.62 12.96 -3.14
CA MET A 82 -14.88 11.76 -2.72
C MET A 82 -15.76 10.51 -2.57
N PRO A 83 -16.93 10.55 -1.86
CA PRO A 83 -17.74 9.34 -1.69
C PRO A 83 -18.26 8.78 -3.02
N ALA A 84 -18.64 9.67 -3.95
CA ALA A 84 -19.09 9.29 -5.27
C ALA A 84 -17.94 8.70 -6.10
N ASN A 85 -16.78 9.33 -6.10
CA ASN A 85 -15.59 8.86 -6.80
C ASN A 85 -15.13 7.50 -6.28
N MET A 86 -15.05 7.31 -4.95
CA MET A 86 -14.69 6.04 -4.32
C MET A 86 -15.65 4.91 -4.75
N THR A 87 -16.95 5.20 -4.74
CA THR A 87 -17.98 4.22 -5.13
C THR A 87 -17.86 3.85 -6.61
N ARG A 88 -17.75 4.84 -7.49
CA ARG A 88 -17.74 4.66 -8.95
C ARG A 88 -16.43 4.02 -9.43
N ALA A 89 -15.28 4.44 -8.91
CA ALA A 89 -13.98 3.83 -9.23
C ALA A 89 -13.98 2.35 -8.86
N THR A 90 -14.47 2.01 -7.66
CA THR A 90 -14.57 0.61 -7.22
C THR A 90 -15.55 -0.19 -8.08
N ALA A 91 -16.69 0.39 -8.44
CA ALA A 91 -17.68 -0.26 -9.33
C ALA A 91 -17.11 -0.52 -10.74
N ALA A 92 -16.18 0.33 -11.21
CA ALA A 92 -15.45 0.12 -12.46
C ALA A 92 -14.33 -0.94 -12.35
N GLY A 93 -14.04 -1.44 -11.13
CA GLY A 93 -12.99 -2.45 -10.89
C GLY A 93 -11.60 -1.87 -10.68
N LEU A 94 -11.47 -0.59 -10.30
CA LEU A 94 -10.21 -0.01 -9.84
C LEU A 94 -10.05 -0.23 -8.34
N LEU A 95 -8.80 -0.46 -7.90
CA LEU A 95 -8.44 -0.38 -6.49
C LEU A 95 -8.39 1.10 -6.10
N ALA A 96 -9.13 1.50 -5.07
CA ALA A 96 -9.23 2.90 -4.70
C ALA A 96 -8.76 3.16 -3.26
N GLY A 97 -8.11 4.30 -3.06
CA GLY A 97 -7.71 4.84 -1.77
C GLY A 97 -7.99 6.34 -1.69
N VAL A 98 -7.91 6.90 -0.50
CA VAL A 98 -8.15 8.32 -0.25
C VAL A 98 -6.87 9.03 0.17
N TYR A 99 -6.76 10.33 -0.15
CA TYR A 99 -5.65 11.15 0.28
C TYR A 99 -6.10 12.44 0.99
N HIS A 100 -5.23 12.93 1.86
CA HIS A 100 -5.37 14.17 2.59
C HIS A 100 -4.24 15.12 2.24
N VAL A 101 -4.58 16.33 1.81
CA VAL A 101 -3.61 17.41 1.58
C VAL A 101 -3.31 18.06 2.92
N ALA A 102 -2.07 17.96 3.37
CA ALA A 102 -1.63 18.44 4.66
C ALA A 102 -1.22 19.92 4.62
N HIS A 103 -1.48 20.62 5.71
CA HIS A 103 -1.06 22.00 5.94
C HIS A 103 -0.22 22.11 7.22
N ALA A 104 0.89 21.37 7.26
CA ALA A 104 1.81 21.36 8.41
C ALA A 104 2.33 22.77 8.76
N GLU A 105 2.47 23.67 7.77
CA GLU A 105 2.87 25.09 7.96
C GLU A 105 1.86 25.88 8.77
N ASN A 106 0.58 25.53 8.72
CA ASN A 106 -0.48 26.20 9.48
C ASN A 106 -0.60 25.66 10.91
N ARG A 107 -0.13 24.43 11.14
CA ARG A 107 -0.17 23.76 12.45
C ARG A 107 1.12 22.98 12.71
N PRO A 108 2.24 23.69 12.94
CA PRO A 108 3.59 23.12 12.91
C PRO A 108 3.96 22.35 14.20
N THR A 109 3.03 21.57 14.75
CA THR A 109 3.23 20.75 15.94
C THR A 109 2.70 19.33 15.73
N THR A 110 3.20 18.36 16.48
CA THR A 110 2.68 16.98 16.46
C THR A 110 1.19 16.93 16.87
N THR A 111 0.74 17.82 17.76
CA THR A 111 -0.69 17.97 18.07
C THR A 111 -1.48 18.45 16.85
N GLY A 112 -0.92 19.36 16.05
CA GLY A 112 -1.53 19.80 14.79
C GLY A 112 -1.67 18.65 13.79
N ALA A 113 -0.65 17.81 13.69
CA ALA A 113 -0.67 16.61 12.87
C ALA A 113 -1.78 15.63 13.26
N ILE A 114 -1.93 15.39 14.57
CA ILE A 114 -3.01 14.54 15.11
C ILE A 114 -4.38 15.13 14.78
N GLN A 115 -4.55 16.46 14.93
CA GLN A 115 -5.81 17.13 14.60
C GLN A 115 -6.16 17.01 13.10
N GLU A 116 -5.18 17.13 12.20
CA GLU A 116 -5.43 16.94 10.76
C GLU A 116 -5.72 15.46 10.43
N ALA A 117 -5.08 14.50 11.10
CA ALA A 117 -5.40 13.09 10.98
C ALA A 117 -6.82 12.78 11.44
N ASP A 118 -7.26 13.34 12.57
CA ASP A 118 -8.63 13.21 13.09
C ASP A 118 -9.65 13.81 12.12
N HIS A 119 -9.35 15.00 11.56
CA HIS A 119 -10.20 15.63 10.54
C HIS A 119 -10.33 14.73 9.30
N PHE A 120 -9.22 14.26 8.75
CA PHE A 120 -9.20 13.33 7.62
C PHE A 120 -10.03 12.07 7.91
N LEU A 121 -9.86 11.46 9.08
CA LEU A 121 -10.62 10.28 9.48
C LEU A 121 -12.10 10.55 9.71
N SER A 122 -12.46 11.73 10.20
CA SER A 122 -13.86 12.10 10.41
C SER A 122 -14.65 12.14 9.11
N PHE A 123 -14.01 12.56 8.02
CA PHE A 123 -14.62 12.67 6.69
C PHE A 123 -14.48 11.39 5.87
N SER A 124 -13.30 10.78 5.86
CA SER A 124 -12.96 9.66 4.95
C SER A 124 -12.88 8.30 5.62
N GLY A 125 -13.00 8.22 6.95
CA GLY A 125 -12.71 7.01 7.70
C GLY A 125 -13.53 5.78 7.27
N ALA A 126 -14.75 5.95 6.76
CA ALA A 126 -15.55 4.85 6.21
C ALA A 126 -14.92 4.22 4.94
N PHE A 127 -14.02 4.92 4.28
CA PHE A 127 -13.32 4.47 3.07
C PHE A 127 -11.90 3.97 3.33
N ILE A 128 -11.43 4.03 4.60
CA ILE A 128 -10.14 3.49 5.03
C ILE A 128 -10.39 2.17 5.76
N GLY A 129 -10.24 1.07 5.05
CA GLY A 129 -10.52 -0.27 5.58
C GLY A 129 -10.17 -1.38 4.60
N PRO A 130 -10.46 -2.64 4.96
CA PRO A 130 -10.07 -3.82 4.20
C PRO A 130 -10.44 -3.76 2.72
N GLY A 131 -9.48 -4.16 1.87
CA GLY A 131 -9.66 -4.17 0.41
C GLY A 131 -9.56 -2.80 -0.26
N ARG A 132 -9.35 -1.73 0.48
CA ARG A 132 -9.01 -0.39 -0.03
C ARG A 132 -7.50 -0.21 -0.07
N LEU A 133 -7.01 0.64 -0.94
CA LEU A 133 -5.62 1.09 -0.87
C LEU A 133 -5.40 1.85 0.44
N ARG A 134 -4.21 1.75 0.98
CA ARG A 134 -3.81 2.50 2.18
C ARG A 134 -4.01 4.00 1.94
N PRO A 135 -4.39 4.76 2.98
CA PRO A 135 -4.55 6.21 2.86
C PRO A 135 -3.22 6.88 2.50
N VAL A 136 -3.30 8.06 1.94
CA VAL A 136 -2.13 8.86 1.58
C VAL A 136 -2.11 10.16 2.37
N LEU A 137 -0.93 10.50 2.87
CA LEU A 137 -0.61 11.82 3.38
C LEU A 137 0.13 12.60 2.28
N ASP A 138 -0.49 13.64 1.79
CA ASP A 138 -0.02 14.48 0.70
C ASP A 138 0.53 15.81 1.25
N LEU A 139 1.83 16.03 1.06
CA LEU A 139 2.53 17.24 1.50
C LEU A 139 3.09 17.98 0.28
N GLU A 140 2.33 18.92 -0.22
CA GLU A 140 2.70 19.73 -1.39
C GLU A 140 3.32 21.08 -1.01
N GLN A 141 2.95 21.61 0.15
CA GLN A 141 3.37 22.93 0.57
C GLN A 141 4.84 22.94 0.98
N ASN A 142 5.57 23.93 0.49
CA ASN A 142 6.96 24.13 0.85
C ASN A 142 7.04 24.59 2.31
N ASN A 143 7.35 23.69 3.20
CA ASN A 143 7.32 23.91 4.64
C ASN A 143 8.57 24.61 5.16
N THR A 144 8.79 25.87 4.74
CA THR A 144 9.89 26.70 5.28
C THR A 144 9.71 27.03 6.77
N VAL A 145 8.53 26.77 7.35
CA VAL A 145 8.22 27.02 8.76
C VAL A 145 8.77 25.93 9.67
N LEU A 146 8.89 24.70 9.17
CA LEU A 146 9.36 23.56 9.93
C LEU A 146 10.79 23.18 9.54
N THR A 147 11.60 22.82 10.53
CA THR A 147 12.87 22.14 10.25
C THR A 147 12.62 20.73 9.72
N THR A 148 13.58 20.14 9.03
CA THR A 148 13.53 18.74 8.56
C THR A 148 13.10 17.77 9.66
N THR A 149 13.65 17.92 10.87
CA THR A 149 13.29 17.08 12.02
C THR A 149 11.85 17.32 12.44
N ALA A 150 11.41 18.58 12.55
CA ALA A 150 10.07 18.91 12.99
C ALA A 150 8.99 18.49 11.97
N LEU A 151 9.27 18.60 10.66
CA LEU A 151 8.36 18.13 9.62
C LEU A 151 8.27 16.59 9.66
N THR A 152 9.39 15.90 9.83
CA THR A 152 9.39 14.44 9.98
C THR A 152 8.61 13.99 11.23
N ASP A 153 8.76 14.70 12.38
CA ASP A 153 7.97 14.42 13.59
C ASP A 153 6.47 14.60 13.34
N TRP A 154 6.11 15.64 12.59
CA TRP A 154 4.73 15.94 12.21
C TRP A 154 4.14 14.80 11.36
N ILE A 155 4.86 14.37 10.31
CA ILE A 155 4.46 13.27 9.43
C ILE A 155 4.26 11.98 10.21
N ILE A 156 5.21 11.65 11.08
CA ILE A 156 5.14 10.43 11.91
C ILE A 156 3.95 10.50 12.87
N ALA A 157 3.68 11.66 13.48
CA ALA A 157 2.55 11.83 14.38
C ALA A 157 1.20 11.63 13.65
N PHE A 158 1.04 12.22 12.45
CA PHE A 158 -0.12 11.99 11.60
C PHE A 158 -0.31 10.50 11.27
N CYS A 159 0.75 9.86 10.80
CA CYS A 159 0.72 8.43 10.43
C CYS A 159 0.37 7.53 11.62
N ASN A 160 0.94 7.82 12.79
CA ASN A 160 0.66 7.07 14.01
C ASN A 160 -0.79 7.19 14.45
N GLU A 161 -1.40 8.38 14.31
CA GLU A 161 -2.82 8.58 14.62
C GLU A 161 -3.73 7.76 13.70
N ILE A 162 -3.44 7.75 12.38
CA ILE A 162 -4.16 6.89 11.44
C ILE A 162 -4.05 5.41 11.83
N VAL A 163 -2.84 4.96 12.18
CA VAL A 163 -2.60 3.57 12.60
C VAL A 163 -3.30 3.25 13.92
N ALA A 164 -3.31 4.18 14.87
CA ALA A 164 -3.98 4.00 16.16
C ALA A 164 -5.49 3.77 15.99
N GLN A 165 -6.12 4.48 15.05
CA GLN A 165 -7.56 4.41 14.84
C GLN A 165 -7.99 3.34 13.81
N ARG A 166 -7.13 2.96 12.85
CA ARG A 166 -7.46 2.06 11.73
C ARG A 166 -6.68 0.74 11.73
N GLY A 167 -5.70 0.60 12.60
CA GLY A 167 -4.84 -0.58 12.73
C GLY A 167 -3.58 -0.53 11.87
N ALA A 168 -2.63 -1.41 12.16
CA ALA A 168 -1.29 -1.45 11.56
C ALA A 168 -1.30 -1.61 10.02
N GLY A 169 -2.35 -2.19 9.45
CA GLY A 169 -2.50 -2.31 7.99
C GLY A 169 -2.79 -1.00 7.26
N ALA A 170 -3.14 0.08 7.99
CA ALA A 170 -3.52 1.37 7.42
C ALA A 170 -2.39 2.42 7.50
N VAL A 171 -1.13 2.01 7.60
CA VAL A 171 0.02 2.94 7.57
C VAL A 171 -0.07 3.81 6.31
N PRO A 172 -0.13 5.14 6.42
CA PRO A 172 -0.21 6.00 5.24
C PRO A 172 0.98 5.85 4.30
N ILE A 173 0.72 6.03 3.01
CA ILE A 173 1.72 6.25 1.98
C ILE A 173 2.04 7.75 2.02
N ILE A 174 3.32 8.11 1.90
CA ILE A 174 3.75 9.51 1.93
C ILE A 174 3.89 10.02 0.51
N TYR A 175 3.14 11.07 0.15
CA TYR A 175 3.32 11.77 -1.12
C TYR A 175 4.10 13.07 -0.88
N LEU A 176 5.15 13.24 -1.67
CA LEU A 176 6.00 14.43 -1.69
C LEU A 176 6.48 14.71 -3.11
N GLY A 177 6.67 15.99 -3.40
CA GLY A 177 7.49 16.42 -4.52
C GLY A 177 8.95 15.96 -4.36
N ARG A 178 9.64 15.75 -5.48
CA ARG A 178 11.05 15.31 -5.46
C ARG A 178 11.95 16.25 -4.65
N ALA A 179 11.72 17.57 -4.72
CA ALA A 179 12.52 18.53 -4.00
C ALA A 179 12.36 18.36 -2.47
N SER A 180 11.13 18.22 -2.01
CA SER A 180 10.81 18.04 -0.59
C SER A 180 11.35 16.70 -0.06
N ALA A 181 11.22 15.63 -0.83
CA ALA A 181 11.79 14.33 -0.49
C ALA A 181 13.31 14.35 -0.31
N ASN A 182 14.01 15.19 -1.09
CA ASN A 182 15.47 15.32 -1.00
C ASN A 182 15.96 16.24 0.13
N ASN A 183 15.15 17.24 0.52
CA ASN A 183 15.68 18.36 1.32
C ASN A 183 14.90 18.64 2.60
N GLU A 184 13.64 18.17 2.73
CA GLU A 184 12.74 18.63 3.79
C GLU A 184 12.41 17.55 4.84
N VAL A 185 12.76 16.30 4.59
CA VAL A 185 12.50 15.17 5.50
C VAL A 185 13.77 14.38 5.82
N ASP A 186 13.78 13.65 6.92
CA ASP A 186 14.92 12.87 7.37
C ASP A 186 14.72 11.34 7.23
N ASN A 187 15.78 10.58 7.50
CA ASN A 187 15.86 9.14 7.27
C ASN A 187 14.89 8.28 8.10
N ARG A 188 14.19 8.85 9.07
CA ARG A 188 13.14 8.15 9.81
C ARG A 188 11.94 7.78 8.94
N LEU A 189 11.78 8.44 7.77
CA LEU A 189 10.77 8.10 6.78
C LEU A 189 11.23 7.01 5.78
N ALA A 190 12.47 6.56 5.81
CA ALA A 190 13.03 5.63 4.84
C ALA A 190 12.25 4.29 4.70
N ASN A 191 11.50 3.90 5.74
CA ASN A 191 10.70 2.67 5.76
C ASN A 191 9.22 2.88 5.36
N TYR A 192 8.80 4.12 5.10
CA TYR A 192 7.46 4.39 4.58
C TYR A 192 7.43 4.13 3.08
N ASP A 193 6.28 3.70 2.58
CA ASP A 193 6.05 3.65 1.14
C ASP A 193 5.85 5.07 0.61
N PHE A 194 6.49 5.36 -0.50
CA PHE A 194 6.63 6.70 -1.04
C PHE A 194 5.91 6.84 -2.40
N TRP A 195 5.03 7.85 -2.50
CA TRP A 195 4.45 8.26 -3.76
C TRP A 195 5.13 9.56 -4.20
N LEU A 196 5.93 9.46 -5.25
CA LEU A 196 6.74 10.55 -5.77
C LEU A 196 5.94 11.42 -6.74
N ALA A 197 5.87 12.72 -6.49
CA ALA A 197 5.46 13.72 -7.48
C ALA A 197 6.67 14.21 -8.26
N TYR A 198 6.75 13.81 -9.52
CA TYR A 198 7.78 14.27 -10.44
C TYR A 198 7.30 14.12 -11.89
N PRO A 199 6.45 15.07 -12.37
CA PRO A 199 5.96 15.02 -13.73
C PRO A 199 7.11 15.14 -14.73
N THR A 200 7.04 14.34 -15.75
CA THR A 200 8.03 14.30 -16.82
C THR A 200 7.31 14.03 -18.13
N ASN A 201 7.97 14.30 -19.26
CA ASN A 201 7.45 13.95 -20.58
C ASN A 201 7.78 12.49 -20.96
N VAL A 202 8.15 11.65 -20.01
CA VAL A 202 8.46 10.24 -20.24
C VAL A 202 7.14 9.48 -20.33
N ASP A 203 6.91 8.78 -21.44
CA ASP A 203 5.81 7.85 -21.54
C ASP A 203 6.15 6.58 -20.74
N VAL A 204 5.49 6.41 -19.61
CA VAL A 204 5.61 5.22 -18.76
C VAL A 204 4.49 4.21 -19.01
N SER A 205 3.56 4.53 -19.94
CA SER A 205 2.46 3.64 -20.32
C SER A 205 2.91 2.48 -21.21
N THR A 206 4.07 2.63 -21.86
CA THR A 206 4.65 1.55 -22.65
C THR A 206 5.19 0.45 -21.73
N SER A 207 4.97 -0.78 -22.12
CA SER A 207 5.33 -2.02 -21.40
C SER A 207 6.83 -2.22 -21.16
N ALA A 208 7.69 -1.35 -21.67
CA ALA A 208 9.10 -1.33 -21.30
C ALA A 208 9.26 -0.54 -19.99
N PRO A 209 9.94 -1.11 -18.96
CA PRO A 209 10.42 -0.27 -17.89
C PRO A 209 11.24 0.85 -18.50
N PRO A 210 11.22 2.09 -17.95
CA PRO A 210 12.22 3.09 -18.35
C PRO A 210 13.57 2.40 -18.31
N PRO A 211 14.45 2.64 -19.30
CA PRO A 211 15.68 1.85 -19.51
C PRO A 211 16.61 1.83 -18.30
N THR A 212 16.28 2.57 -17.27
CA THR A 212 16.88 2.47 -15.95
C THR A 212 15.80 2.61 -14.91
N MET A 213 15.60 1.58 -14.09
CA MET A 213 14.82 1.63 -12.86
C MET A 213 15.37 2.66 -11.84
N SER A 214 16.41 3.35 -12.19
CA SER A 214 17.02 4.45 -11.43
C SER A 214 16.33 5.80 -11.64
N TYR A 215 15.38 5.90 -12.54
CA TYR A 215 14.64 7.13 -12.76
C TYR A 215 13.26 7.06 -12.06
N PRO A 216 12.84 8.10 -11.38
CA PRO A 216 13.50 9.39 -11.09
C PRO A 216 14.37 9.33 -9.80
N HIS A 217 15.66 9.58 -9.95
CA HIS A 217 16.60 9.70 -8.82
C HIS A 217 17.33 11.05 -8.84
N PRO A 218 17.80 11.55 -7.69
CA PRO A 218 17.61 11.05 -6.33
C PRO A 218 16.19 11.25 -5.82
N ILE A 219 15.77 10.44 -4.83
CA ILE A 219 14.47 10.49 -4.16
C ILE A 219 14.63 10.64 -2.65
N GLY A 220 15.63 11.38 -2.24
CA GLY A 220 15.90 11.72 -0.85
C GLY A 220 16.24 10.52 0.02
N VAL A 221 15.57 10.44 1.15
CA VAL A 221 15.77 9.39 2.16
C VAL A 221 15.15 8.03 1.76
N PHE A 222 14.29 8.01 0.74
CA PHE A 222 13.61 6.80 0.31
C PHE A 222 14.50 5.96 -0.61
N SER A 223 14.52 4.66 -0.39
CA SER A 223 15.28 3.73 -1.25
C SER A 223 14.55 3.38 -2.54
N ASN A 224 13.23 3.40 -2.51
CA ASN A 224 12.35 3.15 -3.66
C ASN A 224 11.10 4.05 -3.57
N TRP A 225 10.52 4.32 -4.73
CA TRP A 225 9.17 4.85 -4.80
C TRP A 225 8.18 3.68 -4.96
N ALA A 226 7.01 3.80 -4.37
CA ALA A 226 5.91 2.84 -4.51
C ALA A 226 4.99 3.24 -5.65
N PHE A 227 4.71 4.53 -5.74
CA PHE A 227 3.95 5.16 -6.80
C PHE A 227 4.69 6.37 -7.32
N TRP A 228 4.47 6.70 -8.60
CA TRP A 228 5.02 7.87 -9.25
C TRP A 228 3.93 8.59 -10.03
N GLN A 229 3.64 9.84 -9.65
CA GLN A 229 2.81 10.76 -10.43
C GLN A 229 3.70 11.40 -11.50
N TYR A 230 3.51 10.95 -12.74
CA TYR A 230 4.41 11.28 -13.84
C TYR A 230 3.84 12.31 -14.81
N SER A 231 2.57 12.67 -14.67
CA SER A 231 1.92 13.69 -15.50
C SER A 231 0.83 14.42 -14.70
N TRP A 232 0.69 15.72 -14.94
CA TRP A 232 -0.39 16.57 -14.46
C TRP A 232 -1.33 17.00 -15.59
N THR A 233 -1.06 16.59 -16.83
CA THR A 233 -1.77 17.01 -18.03
C THR A 233 -2.19 15.81 -18.88
N GLY A 234 -2.41 14.67 -18.21
CA GLY A 234 -2.78 13.44 -18.87
C GLY A 234 -4.20 13.46 -19.43
N VAL A 235 -4.48 12.44 -20.23
CA VAL A 235 -5.81 12.19 -20.78
C VAL A 235 -6.21 10.76 -20.48
N SER A 236 -7.36 10.55 -19.83
CA SER A 236 -7.93 9.22 -19.61
C SER A 236 -9.41 9.34 -19.26
N GLY A 237 -10.20 8.33 -19.62
CA GLY A 237 -11.63 8.32 -19.34
C GLY A 237 -12.43 9.45 -19.99
N GLY A 238 -11.90 10.05 -21.05
CA GLY A 238 -12.49 11.24 -21.70
C GLY A 238 -12.26 12.54 -20.94
N LEU A 239 -11.42 12.55 -19.89
CA LEU A 239 -10.99 13.74 -19.15
C LEU A 239 -9.62 14.19 -19.63
N ASN A 240 -9.37 15.51 -19.58
CA ASN A 240 -8.09 16.15 -19.86
C ASN A 240 -7.53 16.75 -18.58
N ASN A 241 -6.22 17.03 -18.57
CA ASN A 241 -5.48 17.56 -17.41
C ASN A 241 -5.64 16.69 -16.17
N LEU A 242 -5.65 15.38 -16.38
CA LEU A 242 -5.76 14.39 -15.34
C LEU A 242 -4.38 13.98 -14.83
N ASP A 243 -4.25 13.80 -13.55
CA ASP A 243 -3.03 13.31 -12.93
C ASP A 243 -2.86 11.81 -13.18
N LEU A 244 -1.73 11.45 -13.81
CA LEU A 244 -1.43 10.08 -14.18
C LEU A 244 -0.33 9.49 -13.30
N ASN A 245 -0.57 8.26 -12.88
CA ASN A 245 0.25 7.54 -11.94
C ASN A 245 0.67 6.16 -12.44
N VAL A 246 1.79 5.67 -11.91
CA VAL A 246 2.27 4.31 -12.11
C VAL A 246 2.68 3.70 -10.78
N CYS A 247 2.31 2.44 -10.55
CA CYS A 247 2.79 1.64 -9.43
C CYS A 247 4.12 0.97 -9.78
N HIS A 248 5.08 0.99 -8.87
CA HIS A 248 6.37 0.30 -9.02
C HIS A 248 6.20 -1.21 -8.75
N SER A 249 5.55 -1.90 -9.67
CA SER A 249 5.17 -3.32 -9.50
C SER A 249 6.36 -4.25 -9.33
N GLU A 250 7.58 -3.83 -9.74
CA GLU A 250 8.83 -4.56 -9.50
C GLU A 250 9.35 -4.42 -8.05
N TYR A 251 8.96 -3.34 -7.37
CA TYR A 251 9.27 -3.14 -5.95
C TYR A 251 8.25 -3.83 -5.06
N LYS A 252 6.97 -3.53 -5.28
CA LYS A 252 5.83 -4.13 -4.57
C LYS A 252 4.64 -4.24 -5.51
N THR A 253 3.93 -5.36 -5.48
CA THR A 253 2.69 -5.51 -6.25
C THR A 253 1.62 -4.54 -5.76
N LEU A 254 0.75 -4.06 -6.65
CA LEU A 254 -0.33 -3.14 -6.30
C LEU A 254 -1.21 -3.69 -5.16
N SER A 255 -1.44 -4.99 -5.11
CA SER A 255 -2.22 -5.64 -4.04
C SER A 255 -1.58 -5.56 -2.66
N SER A 256 -0.25 -5.40 -2.57
CA SER A 256 0.45 -5.26 -1.29
C SER A 256 0.20 -3.92 -0.59
N PHE A 257 -0.40 -2.96 -1.30
CA PHE A 257 -0.83 -1.67 -0.75
C PHE A 257 -2.28 -1.67 -0.27
N LEU A 258 -2.98 -2.80 -0.37
CA LEU A 258 -4.32 -2.92 0.20
C LEU A 258 -4.25 -3.04 1.72
N ILE A 259 -5.19 -2.39 2.39
CA ILE A 259 -5.42 -2.63 3.81
C ILE A 259 -5.91 -4.08 3.94
N PRO A 260 -5.20 -4.93 4.68
CA PRO A 260 -5.59 -6.31 4.83
C PRO A 260 -6.94 -6.42 5.55
N ALA A 261 -7.73 -7.41 5.19
CA ALA A 261 -8.86 -7.78 6.03
C ALA A 261 -8.32 -8.15 7.42
N PRO A 262 -8.99 -7.71 8.49
CA PRO A 262 -8.66 -8.26 9.79
C PRO A 262 -8.73 -9.80 9.66
N PRO A 263 -7.84 -10.52 10.33
CA PRO A 263 -7.92 -11.97 10.33
C PRO A 263 -9.39 -12.35 10.59
N GLY A 264 -9.98 -13.10 9.65
CA GLY A 264 -11.41 -13.40 9.66
C GLY A 264 -11.84 -13.86 11.04
N GLY A 265 -13.04 -13.47 11.48
CA GLY A 265 -13.58 -13.95 12.74
C GLY A 265 -13.46 -15.47 12.76
N PHE A 266 -12.74 -16.01 13.75
CA PHE A 266 -12.56 -17.44 13.88
C PHE A 266 -13.35 -17.97 15.08
N SER A 267 -13.83 -19.17 14.95
CA SER A 267 -14.38 -19.91 16.09
C SER A 267 -13.27 -20.74 16.71
N LEU A 268 -13.16 -20.69 18.01
CA LEU A 268 -12.30 -21.62 18.74
C LEU A 268 -12.83 -23.05 18.55
N LYS A 269 -11.95 -23.94 18.15
CA LYS A 269 -12.24 -25.35 17.88
C LYS A 269 -11.41 -26.24 18.81
N ASN A 270 -11.79 -27.49 18.89
CA ASN A 270 -11.05 -28.51 19.68
C ASN A 270 -10.81 -28.06 21.13
N LEU A 271 -11.81 -27.39 21.73
CA LEU A 271 -11.74 -27.04 23.14
C LEU A 271 -11.69 -28.33 23.97
N SER A 272 -10.62 -28.51 24.70
CA SER A 272 -10.46 -29.62 25.62
C SER A 272 -9.92 -29.17 26.98
N LEU A 273 -10.34 -29.87 28.01
CA LEU A 273 -9.81 -29.76 29.35
C LEU A 273 -8.99 -31.02 29.59
N ALA A 274 -7.67 -30.90 29.64
CA ALA A 274 -6.78 -32.03 29.91
C ALA A 274 -5.72 -31.63 30.92
N SER A 275 -5.45 -32.49 31.88
CA SER A 275 -4.39 -32.33 32.90
C SER A 275 -4.43 -30.98 33.65
N GLY A 276 -5.65 -30.45 33.89
CA GLY A 276 -5.86 -29.19 34.62
C GLY A 276 -5.67 -27.94 33.74
N GLY A 277 -5.44 -28.09 32.42
CA GLY A 277 -5.28 -27.00 31.47
C GLY A 277 -6.43 -26.92 30.48
N ILE A 278 -6.56 -25.74 29.86
CA ILE A 278 -7.45 -25.51 28.70
C ILE A 278 -6.59 -25.51 27.42
N HIS A 279 -7.01 -26.32 26.48
CA HIS A 279 -6.43 -26.35 25.13
C HIS A 279 -7.50 -26.02 24.10
N PHE A 280 -7.17 -25.18 23.10
CA PHE A 280 -8.01 -24.92 21.93
C PHE A 280 -7.18 -24.58 20.71
N SER A 281 -7.78 -24.72 19.54
CA SER A 281 -7.21 -24.32 18.27
C SER A 281 -8.18 -23.47 17.46
N PHE A 282 -7.66 -22.78 16.47
CA PHE A 282 -8.44 -22.04 15.47
C PHE A 282 -7.65 -21.95 14.17
N THR A 283 -8.34 -21.67 13.08
CA THR A 283 -7.73 -21.49 11.76
C THR A 283 -7.74 -20.04 11.34
N ASN A 284 -6.65 -19.56 10.76
CA ASN A 284 -6.53 -18.23 10.18
C ASN A 284 -5.47 -18.23 9.07
N VAL A 285 -5.13 -17.05 8.54
CA VAL A 285 -4.10 -16.92 7.51
C VAL A 285 -2.74 -17.39 8.04
N PRO A 286 -2.02 -18.25 7.31
CA PRO A 286 -0.67 -18.69 7.69
C PRO A 286 0.27 -17.50 7.94
N GLY A 287 1.11 -17.63 8.96
CA GLY A 287 2.06 -16.58 9.34
C GLY A 287 1.46 -15.40 10.14
N ALA A 288 0.16 -15.40 10.41
CA ALA A 288 -0.46 -14.41 11.27
C ALA A 288 0.02 -14.57 12.73
N TYR A 289 -0.01 -13.50 13.50
CA TYR A 289 0.34 -13.51 14.91
C TYR A 289 -0.90 -13.23 15.78
N PHE A 290 -1.07 -13.99 16.84
CA PHE A 290 -2.20 -13.83 17.77
C PHE A 290 -1.75 -13.85 19.21
N THR A 291 -2.27 -12.90 19.98
CA THR A 291 -2.17 -12.89 21.45
C THR A 291 -3.50 -13.33 22.03
N ILE A 292 -3.45 -14.32 22.95
CA ILE A 292 -4.64 -14.78 23.66
C ILE A 292 -4.82 -13.92 24.91
N LEU A 293 -6.02 -13.39 25.05
CA LEU A 293 -6.48 -12.65 26.21
C LEU A 293 -7.48 -13.50 26.98
N SER A 294 -7.48 -13.39 28.31
CA SER A 294 -8.46 -14.04 29.16
C SER A 294 -9.08 -13.10 30.19
N SER A 295 -10.30 -13.39 30.59
CA SER A 295 -11.02 -12.69 31.69
C SER A 295 -12.03 -13.61 32.35
N THR A 296 -12.33 -13.34 33.59
CA THR A 296 -13.44 -13.96 34.33
C THR A 296 -14.76 -13.24 34.11
N ASN A 297 -14.73 -12.05 33.46
CA ASN A 297 -15.90 -11.26 33.15
C ASN A 297 -15.85 -10.83 31.66
N ALA A 298 -16.75 -11.37 30.84
CA ALA A 298 -16.83 -11.08 29.40
C ALA A 298 -17.30 -9.66 29.07
N LEU A 299 -17.87 -8.93 30.03
CA LEU A 299 -18.39 -7.56 29.83
C LEU A 299 -17.32 -6.48 30.02
N LEU A 300 -16.12 -6.84 30.50
CA LEU A 300 -15.03 -5.87 30.63
C LEU A 300 -14.52 -5.42 29.28
N PRO A 301 -14.12 -4.13 29.14
CA PRO A 301 -13.36 -3.66 27.99
C PRO A 301 -12.12 -4.54 27.74
N LEU A 302 -11.74 -4.74 26.49
CA LEU A 302 -10.58 -5.60 26.14
C LEU A 302 -9.26 -5.14 26.76
N SER A 303 -9.12 -3.83 27.01
CA SER A 303 -7.96 -3.27 27.74
C SER A 303 -7.79 -3.83 29.15
N ASN A 304 -8.86 -4.35 29.74
CA ASN A 304 -8.87 -4.90 31.09
C ASN A 304 -8.78 -6.43 31.12
N TRP A 305 -8.59 -7.06 29.94
CA TRP A 305 -8.36 -8.49 29.86
C TRP A 305 -6.87 -8.80 30.05
N MET A 306 -6.58 -9.88 30.77
CA MET A 306 -5.21 -10.32 30.98
C MET A 306 -4.63 -10.96 29.72
N VAL A 307 -3.37 -10.68 29.41
CA VAL A 307 -2.61 -11.40 28.39
C VAL A 307 -2.25 -12.78 28.94
N SER A 308 -2.77 -13.83 28.29
CA SER A 308 -2.48 -15.22 28.64
C SER A 308 -1.28 -15.80 27.88
N GLY A 309 -0.96 -15.25 26.70
CA GLY A 309 0.21 -15.65 25.91
C GLY A 309 -0.05 -15.65 24.40
N PRO A 310 0.96 -15.98 23.59
CA PRO A 310 0.81 -16.12 22.14
C PRO A 310 0.09 -17.44 21.80
N ALA A 311 -0.72 -17.41 20.72
CA ALA A 311 -1.10 -18.64 20.06
C ALA A 311 0.03 -19.08 19.11
N LEU A 312 0.41 -20.35 19.17
CA LEU A 312 1.48 -20.90 18.36
C LEU A 312 0.91 -21.50 17.08
N GLU A 313 1.47 -21.15 15.94
CA GLU A 313 1.14 -21.81 14.67
C GLU A 313 1.78 -23.20 14.64
N GLY A 314 0.95 -24.22 14.43
CA GLY A 314 1.37 -25.59 14.16
C GLY A 314 1.44 -25.84 12.64
N PRO A 315 0.62 -26.75 12.07
CA PRO A 315 0.45 -26.82 10.62
C PRO A 315 -0.04 -25.47 10.07
N SER A 316 0.38 -25.13 8.85
CA SER A 316 0.10 -23.83 8.21
C SER A 316 -1.36 -23.37 8.38
N GLY A 317 -1.55 -22.21 8.97
CA GLY A 317 -2.86 -21.62 9.23
C GLY A 317 -3.64 -22.22 10.42
N ILE A 318 -3.05 -23.14 11.20
CA ILE A 318 -3.67 -23.70 12.40
C ILE A 318 -2.92 -23.18 13.63
N PHE A 319 -3.60 -22.38 14.43
CA PHE A 319 -3.08 -21.77 15.65
C PHE A 319 -3.58 -22.54 16.87
N GLN A 320 -2.71 -22.76 17.84
CA GLN A 320 -2.98 -23.53 19.05
C GLN A 320 -2.59 -22.72 20.29
N PHE A 321 -3.35 -22.87 21.35
CA PHE A 321 -3.06 -22.27 22.65
C PHE A 321 -3.36 -23.25 23.76
N THR A 322 -2.49 -23.29 24.76
CA THR A 322 -2.66 -24.09 25.96
C THR A 322 -2.40 -23.22 27.20
N GLU A 323 -3.35 -23.17 28.10
CA GLU A 323 -3.20 -22.57 29.43
C GLU A 323 -3.17 -23.65 30.47
N THR A 324 -2.05 -23.82 31.15
CA THR A 324 -1.83 -24.89 32.13
C THR A 324 -2.41 -24.62 33.51
N ASN A 325 -2.76 -23.35 33.81
CA ASN A 325 -3.23 -22.93 35.14
C ASN A 325 -4.71 -22.49 35.13
N ALA A 326 -5.53 -23.05 34.26
CA ALA A 326 -6.93 -22.68 34.13
C ALA A 326 -7.82 -23.13 35.29
N ALA A 327 -7.34 -24.05 36.12
CA ALA A 327 -8.13 -24.74 37.19
C ALA A 327 -8.52 -23.84 38.36
N SER A 328 -8.01 -22.63 38.49
CA SER A 328 -8.27 -21.73 39.66
C SER A 328 -9.54 -20.87 39.50
N SER A 329 -10.29 -20.98 38.41
CA SER A 329 -11.46 -20.14 38.17
C SER A 329 -12.65 -20.98 37.68
N THR A 330 -13.81 -20.75 38.29
CA THR A 330 -15.06 -21.44 37.90
C THR A 330 -15.59 -21.03 36.52
N ARG A 331 -15.12 -19.91 35.98
CA ARG A 331 -15.49 -19.39 34.67
C ARG A 331 -14.38 -18.55 34.10
N ARG A 332 -14.00 -18.79 32.82
CA ARG A 332 -13.02 -18.02 32.12
C ARG A 332 -13.41 -17.84 30.64
N PHE A 333 -13.23 -16.65 30.14
CA PHE A 333 -13.48 -16.27 28.73
C PHE A 333 -12.14 -16.03 28.03
N TYR A 334 -12.05 -16.40 26.77
CA TYR A 334 -10.86 -16.20 25.96
C TYR A 334 -11.19 -15.42 24.69
N ARG A 335 -10.26 -14.58 24.29
CA ARG A 335 -10.26 -13.92 22.98
C ARG A 335 -8.87 -13.97 22.39
N ALA A 336 -8.77 -14.18 21.09
CA ALA A 336 -7.55 -13.93 20.36
C ALA A 336 -7.59 -12.51 19.78
N ARG A 337 -6.46 -11.83 19.87
CA ARG A 337 -6.24 -10.49 19.32
C ARG A 337 -5.06 -10.59 18.36
N SER A 338 -5.21 -10.12 17.13
CA SER A 338 -4.10 -9.80 16.24
C SER A 338 -3.54 -8.43 16.62
N PRO A 339 -2.23 -8.22 16.46
CA PRO A 339 -1.60 -6.91 16.69
C PRO A 339 -2.28 -5.80 15.90
#